data_4868815bb943b0afc2e29a0a1e82f5f6
#
_entry.id   4868815bb943b0afc2e29a0a1e82f5f6
#
_cell.length_a   1.000
_cell.length_b   1.000
_cell.length_c   1.000
_cell.angle_alpha   90.00
_cell.angle_beta   90.00
_cell.angle_gamma   90.00
#
_symmetry.space_group_name_H-M   'P 1'
#
loop_
_entity.id
_entity.type
_entity.pdbx_description
1 polymer ?
#
loop_
_entity_poly.entity_id
_entity_poly.type
_entity_poly.pdbx_seq_one_letter_code
_entity_poly.pdbx_strand_id
1 'polypeptide(L)'
;MYLYIILICRLHSFNLPLKLIFNDPTFSSLLLRTIAETYYKGADVGECLATAYRIKEGDFESWYDEWIKTAKRIHNYAKACISGGHLKSANEAFLRASNYYRTAGFLLIEPADPRFHASIELSKECFRNAISTFTFKVESVEIPYEGTILPGYFYHLEIQNTTYKNMERTGDPDQKGSDKCNRKLDIPSSNNFPTLIVHGGFDSILEELYSYGAAPALERGYNCLTFEGPGQGEVIRKQKIPFRYDWEKVVTPVFDFMASKSKEFNIDLERVVLMGISMGGYLAARAAAFEPRISACVLYDGVYDGYDAIKSGLPKFLVDAIEAGNSQFVNATFTDLMKSDPNVKFNMKHGMWTTGTNSPYELITGAKKYSTKDILNYIKCPTLVLEGEKDDSFPGQPKKVYEGLTSLEPSSKKYIVFTQEEGGEEHCQCGVPAITNQRIFDWLDEILGNKS
;
A
#
# COMPACT_ATOMS: atom_id res chain seq x y z
N MET A 1 -38.41 1.01 1.54
CA MET A 1 -37.37 0.00 1.84
C MET A 1 -36.06 0.29 1.10
N TYR A 2 -36.04 0.58 -0.20
CA TYR A 2 -34.83 0.94 -0.98
C TYR A 2 -34.13 2.22 -0.48
N LEU A 3 -34.87 3.29 -0.18
CA LEU A 3 -34.28 4.53 0.39
C LEU A 3 -33.64 4.32 1.77
N TYR A 4 -34.13 3.34 2.53
CA TYR A 4 -33.63 3.03 3.88
C TYR A 4 -32.27 2.28 3.82
N ILE A 5 -32.05 1.45 2.80
CA ILE A 5 -30.79 0.70 2.61
C ILE A 5 -29.68 1.65 2.13
N ILE A 6 -29.97 2.55 1.20
CA ILE A 6 -29.03 3.60 0.73
C ILE A 6 -28.71 4.57 1.87
N LEU A 7 -29.69 4.89 2.72
CA LEU A 7 -29.49 5.78 3.87
C LEU A 7 -28.65 5.12 4.97
N ILE A 8 -28.78 3.81 5.20
CA ILE A 8 -28.07 3.07 6.26
C ILE A 8 -26.63 2.76 5.83
N CYS A 9 -26.37 2.44 4.56
CA CYS A 9 -24.99 2.36 4.04
C CYS A 9 -24.27 3.73 4.08
N ARG A 10 -25.02 4.84 4.05
CA ARG A 10 -24.49 6.21 4.24
C ARG A 10 -24.47 6.68 5.70
N LEU A 11 -25.27 6.09 6.61
CA LEU A 11 -25.41 6.54 8.00
C LEU A 11 -24.35 5.98 8.97
N HIS A 12 -23.51 5.03 8.55
CA HIS A 12 -22.39 4.57 9.40
C HIS A 12 -21.10 5.37 9.20
N SER A 13 -21.02 6.28 8.24
CA SER A 13 -19.93 7.26 8.15
C SER A 13 -20.33 8.61 8.75
N PHE A 14 -20.48 8.70 10.08
CA PHE A 14 -20.48 9.99 10.78
C PHE A 14 -19.10 10.66 10.78
N ASN A 15 -18.08 9.97 10.31
CA ASN A 15 -16.76 10.52 10.03
C ASN A 15 -16.72 10.89 8.55
N LEU A 16 -16.94 12.15 8.22
CA LEU A 16 -16.69 12.63 6.86
C LEU A 16 -15.19 12.47 6.59
N PRO A 17 -14.80 11.78 5.49
CA PRO A 17 -13.40 11.69 5.08
C PRO A 17 -12.83 13.09 4.86
N LEU A 18 -11.50 13.20 4.83
CA LEU A 18 -10.84 14.46 4.52
C LEU A 18 -11.36 14.99 3.17
N LYS A 19 -12.21 16.02 3.24
CA LYS A 19 -12.89 16.56 2.06
C LYS A 19 -11.99 17.55 1.34
N LEU A 20 -11.47 17.14 0.18
CA LEU A 20 -10.71 18.04 -0.70
C LEU A 20 -11.62 18.77 -1.68
N ILE A 21 -12.24 18.06 -2.62
CA ILE A 21 -13.12 18.60 -3.68
C ILE A 21 -14.45 17.86 -3.70
N PHE A 22 -14.40 16.52 -3.64
CA PHE A 22 -15.56 15.65 -3.76
C PHE A 22 -16.29 15.46 -2.44
N ASN A 23 -17.62 15.28 -2.51
CA ASN A 23 -18.44 14.85 -1.36
C ASN A 23 -18.55 13.31 -1.32
N ASP A 24 -18.39 12.65 -2.46
CA ASP A 24 -18.36 11.20 -2.56
C ASP A 24 -17.08 10.65 -1.91
N PRO A 25 -17.20 9.75 -0.91
CA PRO A 25 -16.03 9.24 -0.18
C PRO A 25 -15.02 8.52 -1.07
N THR A 26 -15.48 7.76 -2.08
CA THR A 26 -14.58 7.04 -2.98
C THR A 26 -13.77 8.00 -3.85
N PHE A 27 -14.43 9.03 -4.43
CA PHE A 27 -13.72 10.04 -5.22
C PHE A 27 -12.76 10.86 -4.35
N SER A 28 -13.16 11.19 -3.11
CA SER A 28 -12.32 11.93 -2.18
C SER A 28 -11.09 11.14 -1.75
N SER A 29 -11.26 9.89 -1.32
CA SER A 29 -10.14 9.03 -0.89
C SER A 29 -9.19 8.69 -2.04
N LEU A 30 -9.69 8.41 -3.24
CA LEU A 30 -8.85 8.17 -4.42
C LEU A 30 -8.07 9.40 -4.85
N LEU A 31 -8.66 10.60 -4.75
CA LEU A 31 -7.94 11.85 -5.01
C LEU A 31 -6.83 12.06 -3.96
N LEU A 32 -7.12 11.85 -2.68
CA LEU A 32 -6.15 11.94 -1.60
C LEU A 32 -4.99 10.95 -1.80
N ARG A 33 -5.31 9.68 -2.10
CA ARG A 33 -4.32 8.64 -2.42
C ARG A 33 -3.42 9.03 -3.58
N THR A 34 -3.98 9.67 -4.62
CA THR A 34 -3.18 10.16 -5.75
C THR A 34 -2.27 11.31 -5.35
N ILE A 35 -2.77 12.28 -4.56
CA ILE A 35 -2.00 13.44 -4.06
C ILE A 35 -0.90 12.99 -3.09
N ALA A 36 -1.13 11.97 -2.27
CA ALA A 36 -0.17 11.48 -1.28
C ALA A 36 1.18 11.10 -1.90
N GLU A 37 1.19 10.64 -3.15
CA GLU A 37 2.44 10.33 -3.86
C GLU A 37 3.29 11.57 -4.22
N THR A 38 2.78 12.79 -3.99
CA THR A 38 3.55 14.03 -4.20
C THR A 38 4.85 14.05 -3.40
N TYR A 39 4.84 13.45 -2.21
CA TYR A 39 6.02 13.40 -1.34
C TYR A 39 7.22 12.74 -2.03
N TYR A 40 6.98 11.71 -2.83
CA TYR A 40 8.00 10.98 -3.62
C TYR A 40 7.93 11.25 -5.12
N LYS A 41 7.43 12.42 -5.55
CA LYS A 41 7.38 12.89 -6.94
C LYS A 41 6.42 12.11 -7.85
N GLY A 42 5.55 11.27 -7.30
CA GLY A 42 4.53 10.53 -8.03
C GLY A 42 3.28 11.36 -8.35
N ALA A 43 3.16 12.58 -7.84
CA ALA A 43 2.08 13.50 -8.15
C ALA A 43 2.53 14.96 -8.05
N ASP A 44 1.68 15.87 -8.52
CA ASP A 44 1.75 17.31 -8.27
C ASP A 44 0.35 17.80 -7.87
N VAL A 45 0.26 18.51 -6.74
CA VAL A 45 -1.01 18.95 -6.16
C VAL A 45 -1.83 19.76 -7.17
N GLY A 46 -1.19 20.69 -7.90
CA GLY A 46 -1.86 21.51 -8.90
C GLY A 46 -2.43 20.71 -10.06
N GLU A 47 -1.68 19.68 -10.55
CA GLU A 47 -2.15 18.77 -11.61
C GLU A 47 -3.34 17.95 -11.15
N CYS A 48 -3.29 17.44 -9.90
CA CYS A 48 -4.38 16.66 -9.29
C CYS A 48 -5.64 17.48 -9.13
N LEU A 49 -5.56 18.67 -8.52
CA LEU A 49 -6.70 19.55 -8.32
C LEU A 49 -7.30 20.04 -9.65
N ALA A 50 -6.45 20.46 -10.60
CA ALA A 50 -6.90 20.87 -11.93
C ALA A 50 -7.62 19.73 -12.68
N THR A 51 -7.23 18.47 -12.45
CA THR A 51 -7.93 17.31 -13.01
C THR A 51 -9.25 17.07 -12.30
N ALA A 52 -9.24 17.06 -10.97
CA ALA A 52 -10.41 16.79 -10.15
C ALA A 52 -11.56 17.80 -10.39
N TYR A 53 -11.26 19.09 -10.59
CA TYR A 53 -12.28 20.10 -10.91
C TYR A 53 -13.02 19.88 -12.22
N ARG A 54 -12.51 19.03 -13.12
CA ARG A 54 -13.18 18.70 -14.40
C ARG A 54 -13.98 17.42 -14.30
N ILE A 55 -13.81 16.65 -13.23
CA ILE A 55 -14.49 15.37 -13.03
C ILE A 55 -15.92 15.63 -12.55
N LYS A 56 -16.88 14.96 -13.17
CA LYS A 56 -18.25 14.89 -12.69
C LYS A 56 -18.34 13.85 -11.59
N GLU A 57 -18.61 14.32 -10.36
CA GLU A 57 -18.70 13.47 -9.17
C GLU A 57 -19.71 12.32 -9.35
N GLY A 58 -19.31 11.11 -8.97
CA GLY A 58 -20.13 9.89 -9.11
C GLY A 58 -20.09 9.25 -10.51
N ASP A 59 -19.44 9.87 -11.47
CA ASP A 59 -19.34 9.39 -12.84
C ASP A 59 -17.95 8.77 -13.12
N PHE A 60 -17.87 7.43 -13.14
CA PHE A 60 -16.63 6.68 -13.34
C PHE A 60 -16.01 6.88 -14.73
N GLU A 61 -16.84 7.13 -15.75
CA GLU A 61 -16.33 7.45 -17.08
C GLU A 61 -15.69 8.84 -17.11
N SER A 62 -16.31 9.83 -16.45
CA SER A 62 -15.72 11.16 -16.28
C SER A 62 -14.40 11.10 -15.51
N TRP A 63 -14.29 10.25 -14.47
CA TRP A 63 -13.05 10.00 -13.75
C TRP A 63 -11.95 9.49 -14.69
N TYR A 64 -12.24 8.43 -15.44
CA TYR A 64 -11.29 7.88 -16.41
C TYR A 64 -10.86 8.91 -17.44
N ASP A 65 -11.82 9.60 -18.06
CA ASP A 65 -11.55 10.52 -19.16
C ASP A 65 -10.67 11.70 -18.75
N GLU A 66 -10.87 12.26 -17.57
CA GLU A 66 -10.08 13.41 -17.12
C GLU A 66 -8.70 13.00 -16.62
N TRP A 67 -8.58 11.87 -15.91
CA TRP A 67 -7.28 11.37 -15.50
C TRP A 67 -6.44 10.86 -16.66
N ILE A 68 -7.03 10.17 -17.65
CA ILE A 68 -6.27 9.70 -18.82
C ILE A 68 -5.75 10.85 -19.69
N LYS A 69 -6.50 11.95 -19.81
CA LYS A 69 -6.03 13.18 -20.48
C LYS A 69 -4.81 13.76 -19.76
N THR A 70 -4.89 13.87 -18.44
CA THR A 70 -3.77 14.38 -17.62
C THR A 70 -2.57 13.45 -17.72
N ALA A 71 -2.74 12.14 -17.57
CA ALA A 71 -1.67 11.16 -17.69
C ALA A 71 -0.95 11.23 -19.05
N LYS A 72 -1.72 11.25 -20.15
CA LYS A 72 -1.17 11.35 -21.51
C LYS A 72 -0.38 12.66 -21.73
N ARG A 73 -0.88 13.77 -21.22
CA ARG A 73 -0.19 15.08 -21.33
C ARG A 73 1.16 15.03 -20.61
N ILE A 74 1.20 14.50 -19.38
CA ILE A 74 2.44 14.42 -18.59
C ILE A 74 3.39 13.39 -19.20
N HIS A 75 2.91 12.25 -19.69
CA HIS A 75 3.71 11.25 -20.38
C HIS A 75 4.39 11.84 -21.66
N ASN A 76 3.65 12.60 -22.46
CA ASN A 76 4.21 13.26 -23.64
C ASN A 76 5.27 14.32 -23.24
N TYR A 77 5.03 15.04 -22.15
CA TYR A 77 6.01 15.96 -21.59
C TYR A 77 7.29 15.22 -21.15
N ALA A 78 7.15 14.07 -20.47
CA ALA A 78 8.29 13.25 -20.08
C ALA A 78 9.12 12.81 -21.30
N LYS A 79 8.48 12.37 -22.39
CA LYS A 79 9.16 12.02 -23.65
C LYS A 79 9.91 13.21 -24.27
N ALA A 80 9.30 14.38 -24.25
CA ALA A 80 9.96 15.60 -24.74
C ALA A 80 11.20 15.96 -23.87
N CYS A 81 11.11 15.78 -22.55
CA CYS A 81 12.25 15.98 -21.65
C CYS A 81 13.41 15.01 -21.95
N ILE A 82 13.13 13.72 -22.23
CA ILE A 82 14.15 12.76 -22.65
C ILE A 82 14.82 13.25 -23.93
N SER A 83 14.04 13.64 -24.95
CA SER A 83 14.57 14.12 -26.22
C SER A 83 15.42 15.39 -26.08
N GLY A 84 15.11 16.24 -25.09
CA GLY A 84 15.85 17.43 -24.73
C GLY A 84 17.05 17.21 -23.80
N GLY A 85 17.31 15.98 -23.35
CA GLY A 85 18.40 15.66 -22.40
C GLY A 85 18.11 16.06 -20.94
N HIS A 86 16.85 16.40 -20.62
CA HIS A 86 16.44 16.84 -19.28
C HIS A 86 16.02 15.66 -18.40
N LEU A 87 16.98 14.79 -18.03
CA LEU A 87 16.72 13.51 -17.36
C LEU A 87 15.96 13.65 -16.04
N LYS A 88 16.28 14.65 -15.22
CA LYS A 88 15.60 14.89 -13.94
C LYS A 88 14.12 15.24 -14.15
N SER A 89 13.82 16.15 -15.09
CA SER A 89 12.45 16.51 -15.42
C SER A 89 11.68 15.35 -16.04
N ALA A 90 12.35 14.53 -16.86
CA ALA A 90 11.77 13.31 -17.42
C ALA A 90 11.41 12.31 -16.33
N ASN A 91 12.32 12.06 -15.39
CA ASN A 91 12.10 11.17 -14.24
C ASN A 91 10.83 11.53 -13.47
N GLU A 92 10.76 12.78 -12.99
CA GLU A 92 9.64 13.28 -12.21
C GLU A 92 8.31 13.26 -13.01
N ALA A 93 8.37 13.54 -14.31
CA ALA A 93 7.18 13.47 -15.17
C ALA A 93 6.73 12.03 -15.43
N PHE A 94 7.64 11.08 -15.60
CA PHE A 94 7.29 9.66 -15.74
C PHE A 94 6.68 9.09 -14.46
N LEU A 95 7.19 9.42 -13.27
CA LEU A 95 6.59 9.01 -11.99
C LEU A 95 5.14 9.51 -11.88
N ARG A 96 4.91 10.81 -12.15
CA ARG A 96 3.56 11.37 -12.15
C ARG A 96 2.65 10.71 -13.18
N ALA A 97 3.14 10.50 -14.40
CA ALA A 97 2.35 9.85 -15.45
C ALA A 97 1.97 8.42 -15.05
N SER A 98 2.88 7.67 -14.41
CA SER A 98 2.63 6.33 -13.89
C SER A 98 1.46 6.33 -12.92
N ASN A 99 1.51 7.16 -11.88
CA ASN A 99 0.44 7.28 -10.90
C ASN A 99 -0.88 7.74 -11.55
N TYR A 100 -0.85 8.71 -12.47
CA TYR A 100 -2.08 9.20 -13.10
C TYR A 100 -2.72 8.18 -14.05
N TYR A 101 -1.95 7.32 -14.71
CA TYR A 101 -2.48 6.19 -15.46
C TYR A 101 -3.12 5.15 -14.55
N ARG A 102 -2.49 4.82 -13.42
CA ARG A 102 -3.08 3.97 -12.37
C ARG A 102 -4.41 4.55 -11.89
N THR A 103 -4.39 5.83 -11.52
CA THR A 103 -5.58 6.54 -11.02
C THR A 103 -6.70 6.56 -12.05
N ALA A 104 -6.40 6.80 -13.33
CA ALA A 104 -7.39 6.75 -14.40
C ALA A 104 -8.09 5.37 -14.46
N GLY A 105 -7.32 4.29 -14.44
CA GLY A 105 -7.83 2.93 -14.57
C GLY A 105 -8.50 2.37 -13.32
N PHE A 106 -8.42 3.05 -12.18
CA PHE A 106 -8.80 2.49 -10.89
C PHE A 106 -10.30 2.13 -10.82
N LEU A 107 -11.17 3.00 -11.28
CA LEU A 107 -12.62 2.79 -11.27
C LEU A 107 -13.16 2.01 -12.47
N LEU A 108 -12.30 1.53 -13.37
CA LEU A 108 -12.70 0.57 -14.39
C LEU A 108 -12.83 -0.81 -13.75
N ILE A 109 -14.07 -1.32 -13.69
CA ILE A 109 -14.43 -2.51 -12.89
C ILE A 109 -14.68 -3.76 -13.73
N GLU A 110 -14.71 -3.63 -15.06
CA GLU A 110 -14.97 -4.75 -15.95
C GLU A 110 -13.64 -5.21 -16.58
N PRO A 111 -13.11 -6.40 -16.22
CA PRO A 111 -11.87 -6.89 -16.80
C PRO A 111 -11.91 -7.09 -18.32
N ALA A 112 -13.11 -7.18 -18.90
CA ALA A 112 -13.31 -7.23 -20.35
C ALA A 112 -13.15 -5.86 -21.03
N ASP A 113 -13.17 -4.74 -20.29
CA ASP A 113 -12.90 -3.41 -20.83
C ASP A 113 -11.41 -3.31 -21.18
N PRO A 114 -11.04 -3.06 -22.44
CA PRO A 114 -9.63 -2.98 -22.83
C PRO A 114 -8.86 -1.88 -22.09
N ARG A 115 -9.54 -0.82 -21.64
CA ARG A 115 -8.95 0.29 -20.88
C ARG A 115 -8.44 -0.17 -19.51
N PHE A 116 -9.10 -1.19 -18.90
CA PHE A 116 -8.75 -1.76 -17.61
C PHE A 116 -7.31 -2.30 -17.56
N HIS A 117 -6.88 -2.99 -18.63
CA HIS A 117 -5.50 -3.48 -18.75
C HIS A 117 -4.56 -2.40 -19.31
N ALA A 118 -5.02 -1.64 -20.32
CA ALA A 118 -4.18 -0.63 -20.97
C ALA A 118 -3.69 0.45 -20.00
N SER A 119 -4.51 0.89 -19.05
CA SER A 119 -4.13 1.91 -18.06
C SER A 119 -2.96 1.42 -17.18
N ILE A 120 -3.01 0.17 -16.74
CA ILE A 120 -1.96 -0.41 -15.90
C ILE A 120 -0.68 -0.65 -16.72
N GLU A 121 -0.78 -1.12 -17.97
CA GLU A 121 0.41 -1.28 -18.82
C GLU A 121 1.10 0.06 -19.09
N LEU A 122 0.33 1.15 -19.30
CA LEU A 122 0.88 2.50 -19.45
C LEU A 122 1.51 3.02 -18.14
N SER A 123 0.90 2.72 -16.99
CA SER A 123 1.48 3.02 -15.69
C SER A 123 2.84 2.33 -15.53
N LYS A 124 2.91 1.03 -15.82
CA LYS A 124 4.15 0.22 -15.77
C LYS A 124 5.21 0.73 -16.76
N GLU A 125 4.81 1.08 -17.99
CA GLU A 125 5.72 1.67 -18.98
C GLU A 125 6.36 2.95 -18.43
N CYS A 126 5.53 3.87 -17.89
CA CYS A 126 6.02 5.12 -17.33
C CYS A 126 6.94 4.86 -16.13
N PHE A 127 6.58 3.94 -15.23
CA PHE A 127 7.41 3.61 -14.08
C PHE A 127 8.77 3.03 -14.51
N ARG A 128 8.80 2.10 -15.46
CA ARG A 128 10.06 1.57 -16.03
C ARG A 128 10.93 2.65 -16.66
N ASN A 129 10.33 3.62 -17.34
CA ASN A 129 11.08 4.77 -17.84
C ASN A 129 11.60 5.66 -16.70
N ALA A 130 10.86 5.82 -15.61
CA ALA A 130 11.34 6.57 -14.45
C ALA A 130 12.53 5.87 -13.77
N ILE A 131 12.42 4.56 -13.48
CA ILE A 131 13.51 3.83 -12.83
C ILE A 131 14.80 3.77 -13.66
N SER A 132 14.70 3.82 -14.98
CA SER A 132 15.90 3.88 -15.85
C SER A 132 16.71 5.17 -15.70
N THR A 133 16.14 6.18 -15.05
CA THR A 133 16.77 7.49 -14.80
C THR A 133 17.03 7.76 -13.31
N PHE A 134 16.80 6.77 -12.42
CA PHE A 134 17.15 6.89 -11.01
C PHE A 134 18.68 6.94 -10.82
N THR A 135 19.09 7.56 -9.73
CA THR A 135 20.51 7.61 -9.34
C THR A 135 20.95 6.37 -8.55
N PHE A 136 20.03 5.50 -8.22
CA PHE A 136 20.24 4.21 -7.56
C PHE A 136 19.74 3.08 -8.46
N LYS A 137 20.28 1.88 -8.24
CA LYS A 137 19.93 0.70 -9.06
C LYS A 137 18.57 0.15 -8.65
N VAL A 138 17.73 -0.16 -9.66
CA VAL A 138 16.49 -0.92 -9.48
C VAL A 138 16.51 -2.09 -10.45
N GLU A 139 16.22 -3.28 -9.95
CA GLU A 139 16.12 -4.50 -10.75
C GLU A 139 14.67 -5.01 -10.76
N SER A 140 14.12 -5.26 -11.96
CA SER A 140 12.92 -6.08 -12.09
C SER A 140 13.27 -7.51 -11.74
N VAL A 141 12.55 -8.12 -10.84
CA VAL A 141 12.79 -9.50 -10.39
C VAL A 141 11.58 -10.39 -10.65
N GLU A 142 11.86 -11.64 -10.94
CA GLU A 142 10.89 -12.70 -11.13
C GLU A 142 11.09 -13.74 -10.02
N ILE A 143 10.20 -13.76 -9.03
CA ILE A 143 10.31 -14.63 -7.86
C ILE A 143 9.63 -15.96 -8.19
N PRO A 144 10.32 -17.10 -8.15
CA PRO A 144 9.71 -18.42 -8.43
C PRO A 144 8.57 -18.74 -7.45
N TYR A 145 7.41 -19.13 -7.97
CA TYR A 145 6.23 -19.38 -7.17
C TYR A 145 5.30 -20.42 -7.79
N GLU A 146 5.11 -21.58 -7.16
CA GLU A 146 4.13 -22.62 -7.52
C GLU A 146 4.02 -22.90 -9.05
N GLY A 147 5.15 -23.00 -9.75
CA GLY A 147 5.19 -23.26 -11.21
C GLY A 147 5.01 -22.02 -12.09
N THR A 148 4.95 -20.83 -11.49
CA THR A 148 4.92 -19.51 -12.15
C THR A 148 5.90 -18.55 -11.48
N ILE A 149 5.72 -17.25 -11.65
CA ILE A 149 6.53 -16.20 -11.03
C ILE A 149 5.65 -15.14 -10.36
N LEU A 150 6.18 -14.52 -9.30
CA LEU A 150 5.65 -13.27 -8.76
C LEU A 150 6.54 -12.12 -9.24
N PRO A 151 5.98 -11.07 -9.86
CA PRO A 151 6.75 -9.91 -10.29
C PRO A 151 7.13 -9.05 -9.10
N GLY A 152 8.31 -8.45 -9.15
CA GLY A 152 8.79 -7.53 -8.13
C GLY A 152 9.82 -6.54 -8.66
N TYR A 153 10.14 -5.55 -7.84
CA TYR A 153 11.29 -4.66 -8.01
C TYR A 153 12.17 -4.74 -6.78
N PHE A 154 13.49 -4.94 -7.00
CA PHE A 154 14.47 -4.81 -5.94
C PHE A 154 15.19 -3.48 -6.09
N TYR A 155 15.13 -2.66 -5.05
CA TYR A 155 15.75 -1.34 -4.98
C TYR A 155 16.99 -1.43 -4.12
N HIS A 156 18.14 -1.16 -4.73
CA HIS A 156 19.43 -1.26 -4.07
C HIS A 156 19.78 0.03 -3.34
N LEU A 157 20.12 -0.10 -2.07
CA LEU A 157 20.79 0.98 -1.35
C LEU A 157 22.21 1.12 -1.90
N GLU A 158 22.56 2.31 -2.37
CA GLU A 158 23.92 2.63 -2.79
C GLU A 158 24.63 3.39 -1.67
N ILE A 159 25.82 2.92 -1.30
CA ILE A 159 26.70 3.68 -0.41
C ILE A 159 27.18 4.89 -1.22
N GLN A 160 26.49 6.01 -1.09
CA GLN A 160 27.04 7.25 -1.56
C GLN A 160 28.25 7.55 -0.69
N ASN A 161 29.46 7.57 -1.26
CA ASN A 161 30.66 8.16 -0.67
C ASN A 161 30.47 9.68 -0.55
N THR A 162 29.42 10.10 0.11
CA THR A 162 29.13 11.49 0.37
C THR A 162 29.94 11.86 1.60
N THR A 163 31.16 12.33 1.37
CA THR A 163 31.87 13.15 2.36
C THR A 163 30.98 14.38 2.57
N TYR A 164 30.14 14.38 3.59
CA TYR A 164 29.50 15.61 4.05
C TYR A 164 30.63 16.54 4.47
N LYS A 165 31.00 17.49 3.59
CA LYS A 165 31.76 18.65 3.97
C LYS A 165 31.02 19.32 5.12
N ASN A 166 31.71 19.42 6.25
CA ASN A 166 31.23 20.06 7.46
C ASN A 166 30.39 21.29 7.11
N MET A 167 29.07 21.24 7.33
CA MET A 167 28.27 22.44 7.49
C MET A 167 28.72 23.01 8.83
N GLU A 168 29.71 23.91 8.82
CA GLU A 168 29.99 24.78 9.94
C GLU A 168 28.72 25.58 10.19
N ARG A 169 28.02 25.24 11.27
CA ARG A 169 27.04 26.15 11.84
C ARG A 169 27.80 27.41 12.20
N THR A 170 27.49 28.51 11.56
CA THR A 170 27.81 29.85 12.06
C THR A 170 27.01 30.02 13.35
N GLY A 171 27.57 29.54 14.45
CA GLY A 171 27.05 29.70 15.79
C GLY A 171 27.65 30.95 16.42
N ASP A 172 26.82 31.60 17.20
CA ASP A 172 27.08 32.71 18.07
C ASP A 172 28.46 32.56 18.80
N PRO A 173 29.33 33.58 18.79
CA PRO A 173 30.71 33.51 19.34
C PRO A 173 30.79 33.29 20.85
N ASP A 174 29.69 33.37 21.62
CA ASP A 174 29.71 33.41 23.09
C ASP A 174 29.36 32.09 23.81
N GLN A 175 29.16 30.97 23.12
CA GLN A 175 28.98 29.65 23.77
C GLN A 175 30.25 28.82 23.77
N LYS A 176 31.07 28.96 24.85
CA LYS A 176 32.13 28.02 25.21
C LYS A 176 31.54 26.72 25.76
N GLY A 177 31.39 25.72 24.91
CA GLY A 177 31.01 24.35 25.27
C GLY A 177 31.31 23.45 24.10
N SER A 178 32.55 22.95 24.02
CA SER A 178 33.02 22.09 22.94
C SER A 178 32.56 20.65 23.14
N ASP A 179 31.41 20.28 22.63
CA ASP A 179 31.20 18.90 22.21
C ASP A 179 31.21 18.85 20.68
N LYS A 180 32.39 18.53 20.16
CA LYS A 180 32.55 18.15 18.75
C LYS A 180 31.77 16.86 18.52
N CYS A 181 30.53 16.97 18.09
CA CYS A 181 29.78 15.82 17.58
C CYS A 181 30.40 15.39 16.23
N ASN A 182 31.60 14.76 16.30
CA ASN A 182 32.14 13.97 15.21
C ASN A 182 31.34 12.66 15.16
N ARG A 183 30.08 12.70 14.74
CA ARG A 183 29.38 11.49 14.33
C ARG A 183 30.00 11.07 12.99
N LYS A 184 30.99 10.20 13.03
CA LYS A 184 31.22 9.25 11.95
C LYS A 184 29.94 8.44 11.86
N LEU A 185 29.27 8.47 10.72
CA LEU A 185 28.38 7.36 10.40
C LEU A 185 29.24 6.11 10.51
N ASP A 186 28.94 5.26 11.49
CA ASP A 186 29.53 3.93 11.56
C ASP A 186 28.97 3.18 10.35
N ILE A 187 29.72 3.22 9.25
CA ILE A 187 29.46 2.37 8.09
C ILE A 187 29.60 0.95 8.64
N PRO A 188 28.55 0.12 8.62
CA PRO A 188 28.63 -1.24 9.13
C PRO A 188 29.81 -1.95 8.46
N SER A 189 30.56 -2.70 9.22
CA SER A 189 31.70 -3.50 8.72
C SER A 189 31.28 -4.60 7.74
N SER A 190 29.99 -4.86 7.59
CA SER A 190 29.38 -5.72 6.58
C SER A 190 28.77 -4.84 5.47
N ASN A 191 29.06 -5.16 4.20
CA ASN A 191 28.43 -4.52 3.03
C ASN A 191 26.94 -4.90 2.87
N ASN A 192 26.33 -5.56 3.86
CA ASN A 192 24.95 -6.03 3.82
C ASN A 192 24.02 -5.05 4.55
N PHE A 193 22.90 -4.74 3.94
CA PHE A 193 21.93 -3.77 4.44
C PHE A 193 20.65 -4.47 4.94
N PRO A 194 20.00 -3.89 5.97
CA PRO A 194 18.65 -4.30 6.30
C PRO A 194 17.75 -4.14 5.08
N THR A 195 16.77 -5.00 4.95
CA THR A 195 15.92 -5.04 3.75
C THR A 195 14.46 -5.05 4.14
N LEU A 196 13.68 -4.13 3.57
CA LEU A 196 12.24 -4.05 3.71
C LEU A 196 11.57 -4.79 2.54
N ILE A 197 10.78 -5.82 2.86
CA ILE A 197 9.85 -6.45 1.91
C ILE A 197 8.50 -5.77 2.03
N VAL A 198 7.93 -5.30 0.91
CA VAL A 198 6.64 -4.61 0.89
C VAL A 198 5.70 -5.25 -0.11
N HIS A 199 4.48 -5.50 0.32
CA HIS A 199 3.38 -5.85 -0.56
C HIS A 199 2.13 -5.05 -0.21
N GLY A 200 1.29 -4.86 -1.21
CA GLY A 200 0.02 -4.17 -1.05
C GLY A 200 -1.08 -5.07 -0.50
N GLY A 201 -2.28 -4.52 -0.54
CA GLY A 201 -3.52 -5.17 -0.13
C GLY A 201 -4.41 -5.52 -1.32
N PHE A 202 -5.69 -5.11 -1.21
CA PHE A 202 -6.78 -5.52 -2.06
C PHE A 202 -6.69 -5.02 -3.52
N ASP A 203 -6.18 -3.80 -3.72
CA ASP A 203 -6.27 -3.07 -4.99
C ASP A 203 -4.99 -2.34 -5.40
N SER A 204 -3.88 -2.55 -4.69
CA SER A 204 -2.61 -1.93 -5.05
C SER A 204 -1.93 -2.62 -6.24
N ILE A 205 -1.04 -1.85 -6.88
CA ILE A 205 -0.13 -2.34 -7.91
C ILE A 205 1.32 -2.11 -7.48
N LEU A 206 2.23 -2.82 -8.12
CA LEU A 206 3.65 -2.83 -7.79
C LEU A 206 4.30 -1.43 -7.83
N GLU A 207 3.93 -0.62 -8.83
CA GLU A 207 4.50 0.71 -9.06
C GLU A 207 4.17 1.70 -7.93
N GLU A 208 2.98 1.59 -7.34
CA GLU A 208 2.55 2.42 -6.21
C GLU A 208 3.39 2.15 -4.95
N LEU A 209 3.86 0.90 -4.78
CA LEU A 209 4.66 0.51 -3.62
C LEU A 209 6.01 1.22 -3.55
N TYR A 210 6.46 1.86 -4.65
CA TYR A 210 7.61 2.75 -4.62
C TYR A 210 7.41 3.89 -3.62
N SER A 211 6.28 4.59 -3.69
CA SER A 211 5.99 5.73 -2.83
C SER A 211 5.69 5.33 -1.38
N TYR A 212 5.05 4.17 -1.18
CA TYR A 212 4.66 3.72 0.16
C TYR A 212 5.74 2.90 0.90
N GLY A 213 6.75 2.40 0.20
CA GLY A 213 7.73 1.50 0.79
C GLY A 213 9.17 1.71 0.31
N ALA A 214 9.41 1.67 -1.00
CA ALA A 214 10.77 1.65 -1.51
C ALA A 214 11.52 2.98 -1.32
N ALA A 215 10.90 4.09 -1.69
CA ALA A 215 11.51 5.41 -1.54
C ALA A 215 11.84 5.74 -0.07
N PRO A 216 10.89 5.61 0.88
CA PRO A 216 11.20 5.84 2.29
C PRO A 216 12.22 4.86 2.88
N ALA A 217 12.29 3.62 2.41
CA ALA A 217 13.29 2.63 2.84
C ALA A 217 14.69 3.05 2.42
N LEU A 218 14.88 3.41 1.15
CA LEU A 218 16.16 3.85 0.62
C LEU A 218 16.68 5.11 1.33
N GLU A 219 15.82 6.10 1.59
CA GLU A 219 16.18 7.32 2.33
C GLU A 219 16.69 7.05 3.76
N ARG A 220 16.34 5.88 4.32
CA ARG A 220 16.63 5.49 5.71
C ARG A 220 17.61 4.32 5.83
N GLY A 221 18.32 4.01 4.75
CA GLY A 221 19.39 3.03 4.79
C GLY A 221 18.96 1.57 4.67
N TYR A 222 17.79 1.30 4.09
CA TYR A 222 17.29 -0.03 3.80
C TYR A 222 17.29 -0.31 2.30
N ASN A 223 17.67 -1.52 1.89
CA ASN A 223 17.21 -2.05 0.61
C ASN A 223 15.70 -2.23 0.66
N CYS A 224 15.06 -2.31 -0.51
CA CYS A 224 13.63 -2.64 -0.54
C CYS A 224 13.34 -3.65 -1.65
N LEU A 225 12.50 -4.64 -1.34
CA LEU A 225 11.85 -5.51 -2.30
C LEU A 225 10.35 -5.25 -2.28
N THR A 226 9.80 -4.79 -3.39
CA THR A 226 8.36 -4.74 -3.60
C THR A 226 7.92 -5.91 -4.48
N PHE A 227 6.77 -6.51 -4.20
CA PHE A 227 6.25 -7.61 -5.01
C PHE A 227 4.72 -7.64 -5.05
N GLU A 228 4.17 -8.29 -6.07
CA GLU A 228 2.75 -8.62 -6.18
C GLU A 228 2.56 -10.13 -6.01
N GLY A 229 1.59 -10.52 -5.19
CA GLY A 229 1.20 -11.90 -5.00
C GLY A 229 -0.15 -12.24 -5.64
N PRO A 230 -0.68 -13.44 -5.40
CA PRO A 230 -2.02 -13.86 -5.83
C PRO A 230 -3.09 -12.81 -5.52
N GLY A 231 -3.97 -12.51 -6.47
CA GLY A 231 -5.03 -11.51 -6.35
C GLY A 231 -4.58 -10.07 -6.63
N GLN A 232 -3.28 -9.80 -6.72
CA GLN A 232 -2.74 -8.44 -6.86
C GLN A 232 -2.26 -8.16 -8.29
N GLY A 233 -2.30 -6.92 -8.67
CA GLY A 233 -1.67 -6.31 -9.84
C GLY A 233 -1.60 -7.16 -11.10
N GLU A 234 -0.39 -7.48 -11.53
CA GLU A 234 -0.14 -8.29 -12.74
C GLU A 234 -0.52 -9.77 -12.55
N VAL A 235 -0.38 -10.30 -11.32
CA VAL A 235 -0.65 -11.72 -11.04
C VAL A 235 -2.12 -12.05 -11.35
N ILE A 236 -3.07 -11.27 -10.84
CA ILE A 236 -4.49 -11.50 -11.17
C ILE A 236 -4.81 -11.12 -12.61
N ARG A 237 -4.20 -10.05 -13.16
CA ARG A 237 -4.50 -9.59 -14.52
C ARG A 237 -4.03 -10.55 -15.59
N LYS A 238 -2.80 -11.05 -15.51
CA LYS A 238 -2.18 -11.88 -16.53
C LYS A 238 -2.23 -13.38 -16.23
N GLN A 239 -1.97 -13.75 -14.97
CA GLN A 239 -1.89 -15.17 -14.59
C GLN A 239 -3.24 -15.70 -14.09
N LYS A 240 -4.22 -14.84 -13.77
CA LYS A 240 -5.55 -15.21 -13.28
C LYS A 240 -5.52 -15.97 -11.93
N ILE A 241 -4.48 -15.75 -11.12
CA ILE A 241 -4.33 -16.38 -9.81
C ILE A 241 -5.02 -15.48 -8.77
N PRO A 242 -6.12 -15.94 -8.14
CA PRO A 242 -6.87 -15.15 -7.17
C PRO A 242 -6.18 -15.10 -5.82
N PHE A 243 -6.66 -14.20 -4.94
CA PHE A 243 -6.22 -14.12 -3.55
C PHE A 243 -6.32 -15.46 -2.82
N ARG A 244 -5.32 -15.69 -1.95
CA ARG A 244 -5.30 -16.79 -0.99
C ARG A 244 -5.15 -16.26 0.44
N TYR A 245 -5.72 -16.93 1.41
CA TYR A 245 -5.69 -16.53 2.81
C TYR A 245 -4.40 -16.96 3.53
N ASP A 246 -3.74 -18.04 3.07
CA ASP A 246 -2.53 -18.64 3.63
C ASP A 246 -1.27 -17.99 3.05
N TRP A 247 -1.07 -16.71 3.39
CA TRP A 247 -0.06 -15.84 2.76
C TRP A 247 1.39 -16.24 3.09
N GLU A 248 1.62 -17.06 4.09
CA GLU A 248 2.91 -17.71 4.33
C GLU A 248 3.39 -18.50 3.11
N LYS A 249 2.47 -19.08 2.35
CA LYS A 249 2.79 -19.80 1.09
C LYS A 249 3.28 -18.87 -0.02
N VAL A 250 3.04 -17.57 0.12
CA VAL A 250 3.51 -16.54 -0.80
C VAL A 250 4.83 -15.94 -0.32
N VAL A 251 4.91 -15.63 0.97
CA VAL A 251 6.08 -14.93 1.54
C VAL A 251 7.29 -15.86 1.70
N THR A 252 7.11 -17.15 2.00
CA THR A 252 8.21 -18.11 2.11
C THR A 252 9.03 -18.20 0.81
N PRO A 253 8.44 -18.37 -0.39
CA PRO A 253 9.18 -18.27 -1.66
C PRO A 253 9.90 -16.93 -1.88
N VAL A 254 9.32 -15.81 -1.41
CA VAL A 254 9.97 -14.50 -1.48
C VAL A 254 11.24 -14.49 -0.63
N PHE A 255 11.19 -15.03 0.60
CA PHE A 255 12.38 -15.18 1.45
C PHE A 255 13.41 -16.12 0.85
N ASP A 256 13.01 -17.24 0.24
CA ASP A 256 13.91 -18.18 -0.42
C ASP A 256 14.64 -17.51 -1.60
N PHE A 257 13.91 -16.71 -2.38
CA PHE A 257 14.49 -15.90 -3.44
C PHE A 257 15.52 -14.91 -2.89
N MET A 258 15.17 -14.15 -1.84
CA MET A 258 16.08 -13.19 -1.21
C MET A 258 17.32 -13.85 -0.62
N ALA A 259 17.17 -15.01 0.02
CA ALA A 259 18.30 -15.79 0.54
C ALA A 259 19.23 -16.21 -0.58
N SER A 260 18.71 -16.65 -1.72
CA SER A 260 19.49 -17.03 -2.91
C SER A 260 20.26 -15.84 -3.51
N LYS A 261 19.72 -14.61 -3.37
CA LYS A 261 20.29 -13.37 -3.89
C LYS A 261 21.07 -12.55 -2.85
N SER A 262 21.18 -13.01 -1.61
CA SER A 262 21.68 -12.22 -0.50
C SER A 262 23.06 -11.61 -0.73
N LYS A 263 23.98 -12.35 -1.34
CA LYS A 263 25.33 -11.86 -1.69
C LYS A 263 25.31 -10.88 -2.86
N GLU A 264 24.50 -11.15 -3.88
CA GLU A 264 24.36 -10.31 -5.07
C GLU A 264 23.71 -8.96 -4.75
N PHE A 265 22.72 -8.98 -3.87
CA PHE A 265 21.92 -7.81 -3.50
C PHE A 265 22.37 -7.15 -2.19
N ASN A 266 23.45 -7.62 -1.56
CA ASN A 266 23.95 -7.12 -0.28
C ASN A 266 22.86 -7.13 0.81
N ILE A 267 22.13 -8.23 0.97
CA ILE A 267 21.05 -8.37 1.94
C ILE A 267 21.60 -8.91 3.25
N ASP A 268 21.27 -8.23 4.36
CA ASP A 268 21.43 -8.77 5.69
C ASP A 268 20.20 -9.62 6.06
N LEU A 269 20.35 -10.93 6.00
CA LEU A 269 19.25 -11.87 6.24
C LEU A 269 18.76 -11.89 7.70
N GLU A 270 19.55 -11.37 8.66
CA GLU A 270 19.15 -11.22 10.05
C GLU A 270 18.31 -9.96 10.29
N ARG A 271 18.22 -9.06 9.29
CA ARG A 271 17.48 -7.79 9.37
C ARG A 271 16.54 -7.62 8.17
N VAL A 272 15.63 -8.60 8.00
CA VAL A 272 14.61 -8.56 6.95
C VAL A 272 13.24 -8.27 7.57
N VAL A 273 12.65 -7.16 7.17
CA VAL A 273 11.35 -6.67 7.63
C VAL A 273 10.27 -6.99 6.61
N LEU A 274 9.09 -7.41 7.07
CA LEU A 274 7.91 -7.54 6.22
C LEU A 274 6.91 -6.42 6.54
N MET A 275 6.47 -5.69 5.52
CA MET A 275 5.41 -4.69 5.63
C MET A 275 4.26 -5.00 4.67
N GLY A 276 3.05 -5.08 5.21
CA GLY A 276 1.83 -5.26 4.44
C GLY A 276 0.88 -4.07 4.61
N ILE A 277 0.36 -3.53 3.50
CA ILE A 277 -0.43 -2.29 3.45
C ILE A 277 -1.91 -2.62 3.24
N SER A 278 -2.83 -2.00 3.99
CA SER A 278 -4.28 -2.22 3.90
C SER A 278 -4.66 -3.67 4.24
N MET A 279 -5.39 -4.37 3.41
CA MET A 279 -5.61 -5.82 3.55
C MET A 279 -4.28 -6.59 3.66
N GLY A 280 -3.19 -6.00 3.16
CA GLY A 280 -1.83 -6.49 3.35
C GLY A 280 -1.43 -6.64 4.81
N GLY A 281 -2.04 -5.88 5.73
CA GLY A 281 -1.84 -6.07 7.16
C GLY A 281 -2.31 -7.43 7.66
N TYR A 282 -3.43 -7.95 7.15
CA TYR A 282 -3.80 -9.36 7.39
C TYR A 282 -2.76 -10.31 6.78
N LEU A 283 -2.41 -10.08 5.51
CA LEU A 283 -1.51 -10.95 4.76
C LEU A 283 -0.13 -11.04 5.43
N ALA A 284 0.42 -9.90 5.87
CA ALA A 284 1.70 -9.84 6.57
C ALA A 284 1.62 -10.48 7.97
N ALA A 285 0.55 -10.26 8.73
CA ALA A 285 0.34 -10.92 10.02
C ALA A 285 0.28 -12.44 9.87
N ARG A 286 -0.46 -12.91 8.83
CA ARG A 286 -0.54 -14.34 8.50
C ARG A 286 0.83 -14.89 8.17
N ALA A 287 1.61 -14.22 7.32
CA ALA A 287 2.96 -14.65 6.98
C ALA A 287 3.88 -14.67 8.21
N ALA A 288 3.87 -13.62 9.03
CA ALA A 288 4.71 -13.50 10.23
C ALA A 288 4.43 -14.59 11.29
N ALA A 289 3.22 -15.14 11.31
CA ALA A 289 2.87 -16.24 12.19
C ALA A 289 3.54 -17.58 11.80
N PHE A 290 3.96 -17.74 10.53
CA PHE A 290 4.44 -19.02 10.01
C PHE A 290 5.79 -18.96 9.28
N GLU A 291 6.34 -17.75 9.05
CA GLU A 291 7.67 -17.54 8.45
C GLU A 291 8.62 -16.96 9.51
N PRO A 292 9.42 -17.82 10.17
CA PRO A 292 10.24 -17.41 11.32
C PRO A 292 11.45 -16.54 10.95
N ARG A 293 11.79 -16.39 9.68
CA ARG A 293 12.91 -15.56 9.21
C ARG A 293 12.60 -14.08 9.18
N ILE A 294 11.34 -13.69 9.42
CA ILE A 294 10.93 -12.27 9.50
C ILE A 294 11.50 -11.70 10.80
N SER A 295 12.38 -10.68 10.68
CA SER A 295 13.03 -10.05 11.83
C SER A 295 12.16 -8.99 12.51
N ALA A 296 11.26 -8.35 11.77
CA ALA A 296 10.22 -7.45 12.27
C ALA A 296 9.05 -7.38 11.28
N CYS A 297 7.84 -7.08 11.78
CA CYS A 297 6.65 -6.97 10.95
C CYS A 297 5.95 -5.63 11.14
N VAL A 298 5.56 -4.98 10.03
CA VAL A 298 4.77 -3.74 10.03
C VAL A 298 3.41 -4.03 9.41
N LEU A 299 2.37 -3.92 10.20
CA LEU A 299 0.98 -4.06 9.79
C LEU A 299 0.43 -2.65 9.54
N TYR A 300 0.50 -2.22 8.29
CA TYR A 300 0.04 -0.90 7.86
C TYR A 300 -1.47 -0.98 7.63
N ASP A 301 -2.23 -0.74 8.68
CA ASP A 301 -3.58 -1.13 9.01
C ASP A 301 -3.70 -2.64 9.34
N GLY A 302 -3.80 -2.95 10.62
CA GLY A 302 -3.95 -4.34 11.07
C GLY A 302 -5.37 -4.85 10.85
N VAL A 303 -5.54 -5.94 10.12
CA VAL A 303 -6.85 -6.59 9.93
C VAL A 303 -6.98 -7.81 10.82
N TYR A 304 -7.97 -7.78 11.73
CA TYR A 304 -8.22 -8.87 12.68
C TYR A 304 -9.08 -9.99 12.09
N ASP A 305 -10.17 -9.60 11.40
CA ASP A 305 -11.12 -10.53 10.79
C ASP A 305 -11.83 -9.87 9.61
N GLY A 306 -11.58 -10.37 8.40
CA GLY A 306 -12.12 -9.81 7.17
C GLY A 306 -13.65 -9.93 7.07
N TYR A 307 -14.23 -11.01 7.62
CA TYR A 307 -15.68 -11.16 7.65
C TYR A 307 -16.34 -10.18 8.63
N ASP A 308 -15.78 -10.00 9.82
CA ASP A 308 -16.29 -9.03 10.79
C ASP A 308 -16.16 -7.59 10.24
N ALA A 309 -15.07 -7.28 9.50
CA ALA A 309 -14.93 -5.97 8.84
C ALA A 309 -16.06 -5.72 7.85
N ILE A 310 -16.34 -6.66 6.93
CA ILE A 310 -17.44 -6.54 5.99
C ILE A 310 -18.79 -6.44 6.71
N LYS A 311 -19.00 -7.31 7.70
CA LYS A 311 -20.27 -7.39 8.44
C LYS A 311 -20.60 -6.10 9.20
N SER A 312 -19.59 -5.39 9.71
CA SER A 312 -19.78 -4.13 10.45
C SER A 312 -20.43 -3.03 9.61
N GLY A 313 -20.23 -3.04 8.30
CA GLY A 313 -20.85 -2.10 7.36
C GLY A 313 -22.22 -2.53 6.82
N LEU A 314 -22.74 -3.71 7.20
CA LEU A 314 -23.98 -4.24 6.64
C LEU A 314 -25.19 -4.08 7.59
N PRO A 315 -26.38 -3.80 7.06
CA PRO A 315 -27.61 -3.81 7.83
C PRO A 315 -27.88 -5.18 8.45
N LYS A 316 -28.43 -5.18 9.68
CA LYS A 316 -28.70 -6.43 10.45
C LYS A 316 -29.46 -7.49 9.66
N PHE A 317 -30.51 -7.12 8.92
CA PHE A 317 -31.30 -8.10 8.15
C PHE A 317 -30.48 -8.81 7.07
N LEU A 318 -29.48 -8.13 6.51
CA LEU A 318 -28.59 -8.71 5.50
C LEU A 318 -27.56 -9.63 6.17
N VAL A 319 -27.04 -9.24 7.33
CA VAL A 319 -26.20 -10.11 8.17
C VAL A 319 -26.96 -11.38 8.54
N ASP A 320 -28.21 -11.26 9.04
CA ASP A 320 -29.06 -12.41 9.40
C ASP A 320 -29.29 -13.35 8.19
N ALA A 321 -29.50 -12.78 7.00
CA ALA A 321 -29.67 -13.57 5.77
C ALA A 321 -28.36 -14.32 5.37
N ILE A 322 -27.20 -13.66 5.52
CA ILE A 322 -25.89 -14.28 5.26
C ILE A 322 -25.66 -15.45 6.23
N GLU A 323 -25.89 -15.22 7.53
CA GLU A 323 -25.70 -16.22 8.58
C GLU A 323 -26.68 -17.40 8.45
N ALA A 324 -27.90 -17.13 7.97
CA ALA A 324 -28.90 -18.16 7.66
C ALA A 324 -28.62 -18.95 6.37
N GLY A 325 -27.58 -18.60 5.60
CA GLY A 325 -27.25 -19.26 4.34
C GLY A 325 -28.17 -18.89 3.16
N ASN A 326 -28.94 -17.81 3.26
CA ASN A 326 -29.85 -17.37 2.22
C ASN A 326 -29.14 -16.67 1.06
N SER A 327 -28.33 -17.43 0.31
CA SER A 327 -27.52 -16.93 -0.80
C SER A 327 -28.35 -16.25 -1.89
N GLN A 328 -29.55 -16.78 -2.20
CA GLN A 328 -30.45 -16.21 -3.23
C GLN A 328 -30.84 -14.77 -2.87
N PHE A 329 -31.30 -14.56 -1.64
CA PHE A 329 -31.68 -13.21 -1.18
C PHE A 329 -30.50 -12.24 -1.15
N VAL A 330 -29.35 -12.67 -0.62
CA VAL A 330 -28.12 -11.86 -0.54
C VAL A 330 -27.68 -11.45 -1.95
N ASN A 331 -27.58 -12.41 -2.88
CA ASN A 331 -27.15 -12.12 -4.25
C ASN A 331 -28.12 -11.18 -4.98
N ALA A 332 -29.44 -11.37 -4.83
CA ALA A 332 -30.40 -10.47 -5.42
C ALA A 332 -30.31 -9.05 -4.88
N THR A 333 -30.13 -8.91 -3.55
CA THR A 333 -29.97 -7.61 -2.88
C THR A 333 -28.75 -6.87 -3.39
N PHE A 334 -27.57 -7.51 -3.42
CA PHE A 334 -26.36 -6.86 -3.93
C PHE A 334 -26.43 -6.59 -5.44
N THR A 335 -27.07 -7.45 -6.23
CA THR A 335 -27.30 -7.19 -7.66
C THR A 335 -28.10 -5.92 -7.87
N ASP A 336 -29.12 -5.67 -7.05
CA ASP A 336 -29.91 -4.45 -7.13
C ASP A 336 -29.15 -3.22 -6.61
N LEU A 337 -28.39 -3.35 -5.51
CA LEU A 337 -27.55 -2.28 -4.99
C LEU A 337 -26.50 -1.84 -6.02
N MET A 338 -25.85 -2.79 -6.70
CA MET A 338 -24.86 -2.48 -7.75
C MET A 338 -25.43 -1.68 -8.94
N LYS A 339 -26.75 -1.66 -9.15
CA LYS A 339 -27.39 -0.83 -10.18
C LYS A 339 -27.49 0.63 -9.78
N SER A 340 -27.61 0.90 -8.48
CA SER A 340 -27.89 2.23 -7.92
C SER A 340 -26.72 2.87 -7.19
N ASP A 341 -25.74 2.08 -6.78
CA ASP A 341 -24.58 2.56 -6.00
C ASP A 341 -23.28 2.13 -6.68
N PRO A 342 -22.53 3.09 -7.27
CA PRO A 342 -21.26 2.83 -7.92
C PRO A 342 -20.19 2.24 -6.96
N ASN A 343 -20.20 2.62 -5.67
CA ASN A 343 -19.23 2.15 -4.69
C ASN A 343 -19.45 0.68 -4.35
N VAL A 344 -20.73 0.30 -4.14
CA VAL A 344 -21.09 -1.11 -3.96
C VAL A 344 -20.72 -1.91 -5.22
N LYS A 345 -20.98 -1.34 -6.41
CA LYS A 345 -20.62 -1.99 -7.67
C LYS A 345 -19.11 -2.21 -7.78
N PHE A 346 -18.30 -1.20 -7.46
CA PHE A 346 -16.85 -1.31 -7.45
C PHE A 346 -16.39 -2.42 -6.51
N ASN A 347 -16.74 -2.33 -5.22
CA ASN A 347 -16.28 -3.27 -4.20
C ASN A 347 -16.68 -4.72 -4.50
N MET A 348 -17.93 -4.96 -4.93
CA MET A 348 -18.39 -6.30 -5.25
C MET A 348 -17.73 -6.86 -6.51
N LYS A 349 -17.67 -6.09 -7.59
CA LYS A 349 -17.07 -6.56 -8.85
C LYS A 349 -15.57 -6.79 -8.72
N HIS A 350 -14.85 -5.83 -8.13
CA HIS A 350 -13.41 -5.96 -7.89
C HIS A 350 -13.13 -7.12 -6.94
N GLY A 351 -13.87 -7.23 -5.84
CA GLY A 351 -13.72 -8.31 -4.88
C GLY A 351 -13.95 -9.69 -5.49
N MET A 352 -15.04 -9.88 -6.22
CA MET A 352 -15.32 -11.15 -6.90
C MET A 352 -14.21 -11.51 -7.90
N TRP A 353 -13.74 -10.53 -8.66
CA TRP A 353 -12.66 -10.76 -9.63
C TRP A 353 -11.35 -11.15 -8.97
N THR A 354 -10.92 -10.41 -7.94
CA THR A 354 -9.62 -10.63 -7.28
C THR A 354 -9.61 -11.89 -6.40
N THR A 355 -10.76 -12.30 -5.86
CA THR A 355 -10.87 -13.52 -5.04
C THR A 355 -11.30 -14.77 -5.85
N GLY A 356 -11.65 -14.60 -7.14
CA GLY A 356 -12.12 -15.68 -8.00
C GLY A 356 -13.48 -16.23 -7.58
N THR A 357 -14.32 -15.43 -6.89
CA THR A 357 -15.69 -15.82 -6.49
C THR A 357 -16.72 -15.41 -7.54
N ASN A 358 -17.84 -16.13 -7.59
CA ASN A 358 -18.85 -15.96 -8.64
C ASN A 358 -20.09 -15.18 -8.18
N SER A 359 -20.19 -14.88 -6.88
CA SER A 359 -21.35 -14.18 -6.33
C SER A 359 -20.96 -13.34 -5.10
N PRO A 360 -21.77 -12.28 -4.81
CA PRO A 360 -21.60 -11.50 -3.59
C PRO A 360 -21.64 -12.37 -2.32
N TYR A 361 -22.52 -13.36 -2.25
CA TYR A 361 -22.58 -14.27 -1.11
C TYR A 361 -21.28 -15.08 -0.93
N GLU A 362 -20.69 -15.61 -2.02
CA GLU A 362 -19.42 -16.32 -1.97
C GLU A 362 -18.28 -15.40 -1.56
N LEU A 363 -18.21 -14.17 -2.09
CA LEU A 363 -17.22 -13.17 -1.72
C LEU A 363 -17.28 -12.91 -0.21
N ILE A 364 -18.47 -12.56 0.31
CA ILE A 364 -18.64 -12.17 1.71
C ILE A 364 -18.35 -13.36 2.64
N THR A 365 -18.87 -14.55 2.34
CA THR A 365 -18.64 -15.74 3.17
C THR A 365 -17.22 -16.27 3.05
N GLY A 366 -16.56 -16.08 1.90
CA GLY A 366 -15.16 -16.40 1.68
C GLY A 366 -14.21 -15.58 2.56
N ALA A 367 -14.62 -14.38 2.95
CA ALA A 367 -13.84 -13.51 3.85
C ALA A 367 -13.65 -14.13 5.26
N LYS A 368 -14.46 -15.11 5.66
CA LYS A 368 -14.27 -15.87 6.92
C LYS A 368 -12.92 -16.58 7.00
N LYS A 369 -12.26 -16.84 5.87
CA LYS A 369 -10.92 -17.43 5.84
C LYS A 369 -9.81 -16.44 6.19
N TYR A 370 -10.09 -15.15 6.07
CA TYR A 370 -9.13 -14.08 6.34
C TYR A 370 -9.29 -13.59 7.78
N SER A 371 -8.82 -14.40 8.72
CA SER A 371 -8.92 -14.12 10.15
C SER A 371 -7.58 -14.37 10.84
N THR A 372 -7.17 -13.43 11.69
CA THR A 372 -5.95 -13.54 12.51
C THR A 372 -6.24 -14.05 13.92
N LYS A 373 -7.50 -14.27 14.30
CA LYS A 373 -7.96 -14.63 15.66
C LYS A 373 -7.13 -15.74 16.32
N ASP A 374 -6.87 -16.81 15.57
CA ASP A 374 -6.24 -18.01 16.11
C ASP A 374 -4.73 -18.09 15.83
N ILE A 375 -4.14 -17.05 15.21
CA ILE A 375 -2.75 -17.10 14.75
C ILE A 375 -1.84 -16.01 15.35
N LEU A 376 -2.40 -14.94 15.94
CA LEU A 376 -1.59 -13.83 16.47
C LEU A 376 -0.56 -14.25 17.51
N ASN A 377 -0.86 -15.28 18.32
CA ASN A 377 0.06 -15.83 19.31
C ASN A 377 1.23 -16.64 18.69
N TYR A 378 1.19 -16.94 17.40
CA TYR A 378 2.31 -17.56 16.68
C TYR A 378 3.32 -16.54 16.18
N ILE A 379 2.96 -15.26 16.09
CA ILE A 379 3.88 -14.19 15.72
C ILE A 379 4.93 -14.04 16.84
N LYS A 380 6.22 -14.16 16.48
CA LYS A 380 7.35 -14.07 17.41
C LYS A 380 8.27 -12.88 17.13
N CYS A 381 8.23 -12.33 15.92
CA CYS A 381 9.01 -11.15 15.59
C CYS A 381 8.37 -9.86 16.17
N PRO A 382 9.16 -8.86 16.51
CA PRO A 382 8.64 -7.54 16.85
C PRO A 382 7.63 -7.04 15.82
N THR A 383 6.51 -6.47 16.29
CA THR A 383 5.39 -6.10 15.40
C THR A 383 4.86 -4.70 15.70
N LEU A 384 4.82 -3.87 14.67
CA LEU A 384 4.18 -2.55 14.68
C LEU A 384 2.81 -2.63 14.02
N VAL A 385 1.79 -2.11 14.68
CA VAL A 385 0.41 -2.02 14.16
C VAL A 385 0.01 -0.56 14.03
N LEU A 386 -0.41 -0.15 12.85
CA LEU A 386 -0.86 1.20 12.55
C LEU A 386 -2.38 1.25 12.39
N GLU A 387 -2.98 2.39 12.70
CA GLU A 387 -4.42 2.65 12.53
C GLU A 387 -4.64 4.13 12.21
N GLY A 388 -5.53 4.42 11.24
CA GLY A 388 -6.13 5.74 11.07
C GLY A 388 -7.34 5.88 12.01
N GLU A 389 -7.45 7.01 12.74
CA GLU A 389 -8.52 7.25 13.72
C GLU A 389 -9.93 7.09 13.13
N LYS A 390 -10.07 7.39 11.85
CA LYS A 390 -11.34 7.34 11.11
C LYS A 390 -11.33 6.34 9.95
N ASP A 391 -10.41 5.37 9.99
CA ASP A 391 -10.39 4.31 8.98
C ASP A 391 -11.75 3.58 8.95
N ASP A 392 -12.47 3.74 7.86
CA ASP A 392 -13.78 3.12 7.62
C ASP A 392 -13.68 1.73 6.99
N SER A 393 -12.49 1.35 6.49
CA SER A 393 -12.24 0.04 5.87
C SER A 393 -12.12 -1.06 6.93
N PHE A 394 -11.43 -0.76 8.04
CA PHE A 394 -11.18 -1.72 9.11
C PHE A 394 -11.40 -1.14 10.52
N PRO A 395 -12.57 -0.58 10.83
CA PRO A 395 -12.81 0.16 12.07
C PRO A 395 -12.53 -0.70 13.31
N GLY A 396 -11.55 -0.26 14.14
CA GLY A 396 -11.15 -0.93 15.39
C GLY A 396 -10.51 -2.31 15.23
N GLN A 397 -10.22 -2.74 14.01
CA GLN A 397 -9.54 -4.02 13.74
C GLN A 397 -8.06 -3.98 14.16
N PRO A 398 -7.27 -2.92 13.87
CA PRO A 398 -5.87 -2.86 14.24
C PRO A 398 -5.63 -2.98 15.74
N LYS A 399 -6.48 -2.34 16.54
CA LYS A 399 -6.43 -2.47 18.01
C LYS A 399 -6.59 -3.91 18.48
N LYS A 400 -7.54 -4.66 17.89
CA LYS A 400 -7.74 -6.08 18.22
C LYS A 400 -6.53 -6.93 17.84
N VAL A 401 -5.87 -6.62 16.73
CA VAL A 401 -4.62 -7.28 16.33
C VAL A 401 -3.55 -7.04 17.38
N TYR A 402 -3.30 -5.78 17.76
CA TYR A 402 -2.32 -5.44 18.79
C TYR A 402 -2.58 -6.15 20.14
N GLU A 403 -3.83 -6.15 20.59
CA GLU A 403 -4.25 -6.82 21.82
C GLU A 403 -4.04 -8.34 21.73
N GLY A 404 -4.25 -8.93 20.54
CA GLY A 404 -4.07 -10.36 20.26
C GLY A 404 -2.61 -10.83 20.18
N LEU A 405 -1.64 -9.93 20.07
CA LEU A 405 -0.19 -10.25 20.08
C LEU A 405 0.28 -10.59 21.51
N THR A 406 -0.30 -11.63 22.11
CA THR A 406 -0.09 -11.99 23.52
C THR A 406 1.22 -12.71 23.79
N SER A 407 1.88 -13.23 22.76
CA SER A 407 3.19 -13.89 22.87
C SER A 407 4.37 -12.92 22.78
N LEU A 408 4.13 -11.64 22.48
CA LEU A 408 5.17 -10.62 22.41
C LEU A 408 5.23 -9.82 23.71
N GLU A 409 6.45 -9.56 24.15
CA GLU A 409 6.70 -8.63 25.25
C GLU A 409 6.27 -7.20 24.86
N PRO A 410 5.86 -6.35 25.81
CA PRO A 410 5.46 -4.98 25.54
C PRO A 410 6.48 -4.15 24.74
N SER A 411 7.77 -4.39 24.93
CA SER A 411 8.86 -3.74 24.18
C SER A 411 8.99 -4.21 22.73
N SER A 412 8.42 -5.38 22.41
CA SER A 412 8.46 -5.98 21.07
C SER A 412 7.20 -5.73 20.25
N LYS A 413 6.24 -4.96 20.75
CA LYS A 413 5.05 -4.58 20.00
C LYS A 413 4.67 -3.13 20.23
N LYS A 414 4.21 -2.47 19.18
CA LYS A 414 3.79 -1.07 19.22
C LYS A 414 2.49 -0.89 18.46
N TYR A 415 1.61 -0.05 18.98
CA TYR A 415 0.38 0.35 18.33
C TYR A 415 0.35 1.86 18.20
N ILE A 416 0.11 2.37 17.01
CA ILE A 416 0.11 3.79 16.71
C ILE A 416 -1.19 4.16 16.00
N VAL A 417 -1.93 5.09 16.57
CA VAL A 417 -3.11 5.71 15.95
C VAL A 417 -2.69 7.05 15.36
N PHE A 418 -3.03 7.29 14.11
CA PHE A 418 -2.87 8.58 13.44
C PHE A 418 -4.17 9.34 13.51
N THR A 419 -4.11 10.55 14.05
CA THR A 419 -5.29 11.35 14.39
C THR A 419 -5.68 12.31 13.29
N GLN A 420 -6.91 12.84 13.40
CA GLN A 420 -7.37 13.92 12.53
C GLN A 420 -6.54 15.19 12.69
N GLU A 421 -6.09 15.50 13.90
CA GLU A 421 -5.21 16.66 14.15
C GLU A 421 -3.90 16.55 13.37
N GLU A 422 -3.38 15.33 13.18
CA GLU A 422 -2.18 15.05 12.39
C GLU A 422 -2.47 14.94 10.89
N GLY A 423 -3.74 14.87 10.47
CA GLY A 423 -4.19 14.65 9.09
C GLY A 423 -4.02 13.21 8.61
N GLY A 424 -3.81 12.27 9.53
CA GLY A 424 -3.54 10.85 9.24
C GLY A 424 -4.70 9.91 9.58
N GLU A 425 -5.88 10.44 9.78
CA GLU A 425 -7.06 9.71 10.22
C GLU A 425 -7.62 8.72 9.20
N GLU A 426 -7.31 8.90 7.92
CA GLU A 426 -7.84 8.12 6.82
C GLU A 426 -7.16 6.75 6.69
N HIS A 427 -7.80 5.85 5.93
CA HIS A 427 -7.27 4.54 5.59
C HIS A 427 -5.85 4.63 5.02
N CYS A 428 -4.94 3.80 5.53
CA CYS A 428 -3.51 3.81 5.17
C CYS A 428 -2.83 5.17 5.36
N GLN A 429 -3.32 6.02 6.25
CA GLN A 429 -2.75 7.35 6.57
C GLN A 429 -2.39 8.16 5.32
N CYS A 430 -3.22 8.06 4.27
CA CYS A 430 -2.93 8.56 2.91
C CYS A 430 -2.55 10.05 2.87
N GLY A 431 -2.96 10.85 3.84
CA GLY A 431 -2.66 12.29 3.88
C GLY A 431 -1.26 12.66 4.38
N VAL A 432 -0.56 11.74 5.09
CA VAL A 432 0.61 12.10 5.91
C VAL A 432 1.80 11.14 5.76
N PRO A 433 2.32 10.91 4.55
CA PRO A 433 3.43 9.98 4.34
C PRO A 433 4.69 10.35 5.15
N ALA A 434 4.93 11.63 5.42
CA ALA A 434 6.10 12.07 6.18
C ALA A 434 6.11 11.53 7.62
N ILE A 435 5.05 11.78 8.38
CA ILE A 435 4.96 11.33 9.78
C ILE A 435 4.78 9.81 9.88
N THR A 436 4.10 9.20 8.90
CA THR A 436 3.95 7.74 8.86
C THR A 436 5.29 7.06 8.67
N ASN A 437 6.07 7.50 7.68
CA ASN A 437 7.41 6.98 7.43
C ASN A 437 8.35 7.22 8.62
N GLN A 438 8.30 8.41 9.22
CA GLN A 438 9.08 8.70 10.43
C GLN A 438 8.78 7.66 11.52
N ARG A 439 7.51 7.43 11.86
CA ARG A 439 7.14 6.53 12.96
C ARG A 439 7.45 5.06 12.67
N ILE A 440 7.32 4.63 11.41
CA ILE A 440 7.68 3.27 10.99
C ILE A 440 9.20 3.07 11.15
N PHE A 441 9.99 3.94 10.52
CA PHE A 441 11.44 3.72 10.46
C PHE A 441 12.17 4.04 11.76
N ASP A 442 11.71 5.05 12.54
CA ASP A 442 12.25 5.28 13.89
C ASP A 442 12.05 4.03 14.77
N TRP A 443 10.86 3.38 14.67
CA TRP A 443 10.62 2.13 15.39
C TRP A 443 11.48 0.98 14.86
N LEU A 444 11.64 0.85 13.55
CA LEU A 444 12.50 -0.18 12.96
C LEU A 444 13.96 -0.01 13.36
N ASP A 445 14.46 1.20 13.41
CA ASP A 445 15.83 1.51 13.85
C ASP A 445 16.04 1.15 15.34
N GLU A 446 15.02 1.39 16.19
CA GLU A 446 15.04 0.98 17.60
C GLU A 446 15.09 -0.56 17.73
N ILE A 447 14.28 -1.29 16.97
CA ILE A 447 14.14 -2.76 17.06
C ILE A 447 15.34 -3.49 16.44
N LEU A 448 15.86 -3.01 15.29
CA LEU A 448 16.92 -3.66 14.55
C LEU A 448 18.33 -3.17 14.93
N GLY A 449 18.41 -2.21 15.85
CA GLY A 449 19.67 -1.61 16.26
C GLY A 449 20.34 -0.76 15.17
N ASN A 450 19.57 -0.33 14.18
CA ASN A 450 20.02 0.65 13.18
C ASN A 450 19.99 2.04 13.83
N LYS A 451 21.11 2.74 13.80
CA LYS A 451 21.16 4.17 14.12
C LYS A 451 21.54 4.89 12.84
N SER A 452 20.55 5.33 12.10
CA SER A 452 20.71 6.17 10.92
C SER A 452 21.18 7.59 11.25
#